data_f248e1c6955ef26433cf7cd967cfbf16
#
_entry.id   f248e1c6955ef26433cf7cd967cfbf16
#
_cell.length_a   1.000
_cell.length_b   1.000
_cell.length_c   1.000
_cell.angle_alpha   90.00
_cell.angle_beta   90.00
_cell.angle_gamma   90.00
#
_symmetry.space_group_name_H-M   'P 1'
#
loop_
_entity.id
_entity.type
_entity.pdbx_description
1 polymer ?
#
loop_
_entity_poly.entity_id
_entity_poly.type
_entity_poly.pdbx_seq_one_letter_code
_entity_poly.pdbx_strand_id
1 'polypeptide(L)'
;MEIRELLSQYEFPGDDIPIVKGSALKALEGDGEQQDNIMKLMAAVDDYIPKPERPVDQDFLMPIEDVFSIEGRGTVATGRVERGVVNKMEEVEIVGIRDTQKTTVTDIEMFRKLLDRGEAGDNVGILLRGVKKEDIERGQVIAKPGSITPHQKFTSEVYVLSKDEGGRHTPFFSNYRPQFYFRTTDVTGTIKLPDGVEMVMPGDNVTMEVDLITPIAMEKTIRFAIREGGRTVGAGRVADILD
;
A
#
# COMPACT_ATOMS: atom_id res chain seq x y z
N MET A 1 -4.12 30.37 14.76
CA MET A 1 -5.50 30.50 14.23
C MET A 1 -5.57 29.81 12.87
N GLU A 2 -4.86 30.24 11.86
CA GLU A 2 -4.90 29.68 10.50
C GLU A 2 -4.80 28.14 10.40
N ILE A 3 -3.90 27.49 11.16
CA ILE A 3 -3.76 26.03 11.17
C ILE A 3 -5.00 25.34 11.74
N ARG A 4 -5.61 25.89 12.79
CA ARG A 4 -6.84 25.35 13.37
C ARG A 4 -8.03 25.48 12.44
N GLU A 5 -8.15 26.64 11.78
CA GLU A 5 -9.16 26.90 10.77
C GLU A 5 -9.00 25.95 9.58
N LEU A 6 -7.77 25.73 9.11
CA LEU A 6 -7.47 24.78 8.04
C LEU A 6 -7.84 23.34 8.44
N LEU A 7 -7.47 22.90 9.64
CA LEU A 7 -7.82 21.57 10.15
C LEU A 7 -9.35 21.39 10.22
N SER A 8 -10.07 22.40 10.71
CA SER A 8 -11.53 22.37 10.78
C SER A 8 -12.17 22.35 9.38
N GLN A 9 -11.58 23.03 8.39
CA GLN A 9 -12.03 22.99 7.00
C GLN A 9 -11.93 21.58 6.38
N TYR A 10 -10.94 20.80 6.83
CA TYR A 10 -10.75 19.39 6.42
C TYR A 10 -11.41 18.39 7.38
N GLU A 11 -12.39 18.84 8.17
CA GLU A 11 -13.16 18.00 9.11
C GLU A 11 -12.33 17.33 10.24
N PHE A 12 -11.16 17.88 10.54
CA PHE A 12 -10.41 17.51 11.74
C PHE A 12 -10.83 18.39 12.92
N PRO A 13 -10.76 17.91 14.18
CA PRO A 13 -11.13 18.70 15.38
C PRO A 13 -10.07 19.78 15.66
N GLY A 14 -10.00 20.80 14.79
CA GLY A 14 -8.95 21.82 14.82
C GLY A 14 -8.80 22.56 16.15
N ASP A 15 -9.88 22.70 16.92
CA ASP A 15 -9.84 23.36 18.23
C ASP A 15 -9.26 22.46 19.33
N ASP A 16 -9.44 21.14 19.23
CA ASP A 16 -9.05 20.16 20.25
C ASP A 16 -7.67 19.55 20.02
N ILE A 17 -7.19 19.55 18.77
CA ILE A 17 -5.88 18.97 18.43
C ILE A 17 -4.76 19.73 19.17
N PRO A 18 -3.86 19.01 19.88
CA PRO A 18 -2.71 19.64 20.51
C PRO A 18 -1.76 20.23 19.46
N ILE A 19 -1.37 21.49 19.64
CA ILE A 19 -0.41 22.18 18.77
C ILE A 19 0.80 22.57 19.59
N VAL A 20 1.95 22.00 19.26
CA VAL A 20 3.23 22.35 19.87
C VAL A 20 4.02 23.24 18.93
N LYS A 21 4.45 24.41 19.41
CA LYS A 21 5.29 25.35 18.66
C LYS A 21 6.75 25.17 19.03
N GLY A 22 7.64 25.18 18.06
CA GLY A 22 9.07 25.06 18.30
C GLY A 22 9.91 25.19 17.04
N SER A 23 11.22 25.28 17.22
CA SER A 23 12.22 25.25 16.17
C SER A 23 13.11 24.04 16.32
N ALA A 24 12.96 23.07 15.43
CA ALA A 24 13.79 21.87 15.41
C ALA A 24 15.28 22.20 15.19
N LEU A 25 15.58 23.21 14.35
CA LEU A 25 16.96 23.67 14.11
C LEU A 25 17.60 24.17 15.41
N LYS A 26 16.94 25.09 16.13
CA LYS A 26 17.47 25.62 17.39
C LYS A 26 17.61 24.53 18.46
N ALA A 27 16.68 23.58 18.51
CA ALA A 27 16.80 22.43 19.42
C ALA A 27 18.05 21.60 19.12
N LEU A 28 18.34 21.39 17.84
CA LEU A 28 19.54 20.67 17.38
C LEU A 28 20.84 21.46 17.71
N GLU A 29 20.79 22.78 17.66
CA GLU A 29 21.89 23.67 18.05
C GLU A 29 22.07 23.82 19.57
N GLY A 30 21.23 23.19 20.38
CA GLY A 30 21.38 23.11 21.83
C GLY A 30 20.53 24.12 22.62
N ASP A 31 19.57 24.81 22.00
CA ASP A 31 18.61 25.68 22.69
C ASP A 31 17.68 24.83 23.59
N GLY A 32 17.85 24.96 24.89
CA GLY A 32 17.14 24.16 25.91
C GLY A 32 15.61 24.33 25.86
N GLU A 33 15.09 25.52 25.60
CA GLU A 33 13.65 25.73 25.48
C GLU A 33 13.07 24.99 24.29
N GLN A 34 13.79 25.00 23.17
CA GLN A 34 13.37 24.30 21.95
C GLN A 34 13.50 22.78 22.09
N GLN A 35 14.51 22.29 22.82
CA GLN A 35 14.60 20.87 23.18
C GLN A 35 13.41 20.42 24.03
N ASP A 36 13.00 21.20 25.03
CA ASP A 36 11.81 20.93 25.83
C ASP A 36 10.53 20.93 24.98
N ASN A 37 10.43 21.80 23.98
CA ASN A 37 9.29 21.81 23.06
C ASN A 37 9.24 20.55 22.17
N ILE A 38 10.40 19.99 21.76
CA ILE A 38 10.43 18.70 21.08
C ILE A 38 9.92 17.58 22.01
N MET A 39 10.34 17.57 23.29
CA MET A 39 9.85 16.59 24.25
C MET A 39 8.35 16.71 24.50
N LYS A 40 7.81 17.94 24.58
CA LYS A 40 6.35 18.18 24.65
C LYS A 40 5.61 17.65 23.43
N LEU A 41 6.20 17.80 22.22
CA LEU A 41 5.63 17.22 21.01
C LEU A 41 5.57 15.69 21.09
N MET A 42 6.65 15.05 21.53
CA MET A 42 6.68 13.59 21.70
C MET A 42 5.64 13.11 22.71
N ALA A 43 5.51 13.79 23.86
CA ALA A 43 4.47 13.48 24.83
C ALA A 43 3.06 13.65 24.25
N ALA A 44 2.81 14.71 23.50
CA ALA A 44 1.52 14.92 22.84
C ALA A 44 1.20 13.83 21.80
N VAL A 45 2.21 13.32 21.08
CA VAL A 45 2.06 12.18 20.17
C VAL A 45 1.66 10.91 20.93
N ASP A 46 2.34 10.62 22.03
CA ASP A 46 2.05 9.43 22.84
C ASP A 46 0.66 9.46 23.49
N ASP A 47 0.21 10.64 23.93
CA ASP A 47 -1.07 10.80 24.63
C ASP A 47 -2.27 10.94 23.69
N TYR A 48 -2.09 11.60 22.53
CA TYR A 48 -3.20 11.99 21.65
C TYR A 48 -3.43 11.00 20.51
N ILE A 49 -2.37 10.40 19.93
CA ILE A 49 -2.52 9.51 18.78
C ILE A 49 -2.88 8.10 19.26
N PRO A 50 -4.08 7.58 18.91
CA PRO A 50 -4.47 6.23 19.30
C PRO A 50 -3.57 5.19 18.61
N LYS A 51 -3.29 4.10 19.32
CA LYS A 51 -2.62 2.95 18.69
C LYS A 51 -3.51 2.40 17.57
N PRO A 52 -2.97 2.23 16.35
CA PRO A 52 -3.74 1.65 15.26
C PRO A 52 -4.10 0.18 15.58
N GLU A 53 -5.30 -0.21 15.20
CA GLU A 53 -5.68 -1.62 15.22
C GLU A 53 -4.83 -2.39 14.21
N ARG A 54 -4.26 -3.49 14.65
CA ARG A 54 -3.44 -4.37 13.80
C ARG A 54 -4.22 -5.63 13.49
N PRO A 55 -4.53 -5.96 12.23
CA PRO A 55 -5.28 -7.15 11.85
C PRO A 55 -4.40 -8.42 11.93
N VAL A 56 -3.97 -8.80 13.13
CA VAL A 56 -3.08 -9.95 13.39
C VAL A 56 -3.79 -11.30 13.28
N ASP A 57 -5.11 -11.32 13.42
CA ASP A 57 -5.93 -12.54 13.37
C ASP A 57 -6.26 -13.01 11.95
N GLN A 58 -5.85 -12.25 10.94
CA GLN A 58 -6.03 -12.58 9.53
C GLN A 58 -4.86 -13.41 9.00
N ASP A 59 -5.04 -14.03 7.84
CA ASP A 59 -3.96 -14.72 7.12
C ASP A 59 -2.86 -13.73 6.73
N PHE A 60 -1.60 -14.13 6.96
CA PHE A 60 -0.45 -13.29 6.68
C PHE A 60 -0.37 -12.83 5.24
N LEU A 61 -0.09 -11.54 5.06
CA LEU A 61 0.20 -10.93 3.76
C LEU A 61 1.15 -9.74 3.92
N MET A 62 2.22 -9.73 3.12
CA MET A 62 3.19 -8.64 3.02
C MET A 62 3.48 -8.31 1.56
N PRO A 63 3.10 -7.13 1.06
CA PRO A 63 3.55 -6.64 -0.25
C PRO A 63 5.06 -6.44 -0.28
N ILE A 64 5.70 -6.87 -1.37
CA ILE A 64 7.13 -6.69 -1.56
C ILE A 64 7.41 -5.27 -2.06
N GLU A 65 8.22 -4.53 -1.32
CA GLU A 65 8.65 -3.17 -1.66
C GLU A 65 10.02 -3.15 -2.33
N ASP A 66 10.95 -3.97 -1.83
CA ASP A 66 12.29 -4.09 -2.39
C ASP A 66 12.86 -5.49 -2.18
N VAL A 67 13.84 -5.86 -3.02
CA VAL A 67 14.48 -7.17 -3.01
C VAL A 67 15.98 -7.02 -3.16
N PHE A 68 16.74 -7.63 -2.26
CA PHE A 68 18.19 -7.65 -2.34
C PHE A 68 18.78 -9.00 -1.89
N SER A 69 19.98 -9.28 -2.33
CA SER A 69 20.71 -10.47 -1.92
C SER A 69 21.72 -10.13 -0.84
N ILE A 70 21.83 -11.00 0.16
CA ILE A 70 22.91 -10.96 1.15
C ILE A 70 23.84 -12.12 0.82
N GLU A 71 25.11 -11.80 0.52
CA GLU A 71 26.11 -12.80 0.17
C GLU A 71 26.25 -13.86 1.31
N GLY A 72 26.17 -15.13 0.94
CA GLY A 72 26.24 -16.25 1.86
C GLY A 72 24.98 -16.51 2.72
N ARG A 73 23.94 -15.65 2.63
CA ARG A 73 22.69 -15.82 3.40
C ARG A 73 21.47 -16.08 2.53
N GLY A 74 21.34 -15.41 1.38
CA GLY A 74 20.22 -15.59 0.45
C GLY A 74 19.53 -14.29 0.07
N THR A 75 18.28 -14.39 -0.37
CA THR A 75 17.48 -13.28 -0.84
C THR A 75 16.57 -12.76 0.27
N VAL A 76 16.57 -11.45 0.45
CA VAL A 76 15.71 -10.72 1.38
C VAL A 76 14.68 -9.93 0.59
N ALA A 77 13.43 -10.12 0.94
CA ALA A 77 12.33 -9.25 0.52
C ALA A 77 11.93 -8.34 1.67
N THR A 78 11.81 -7.05 1.42
CA THR A 78 11.34 -6.07 2.40
C THR A 78 9.94 -5.60 2.09
N GLY A 79 9.22 -5.25 3.13
CA GLY A 79 7.89 -4.69 3.02
C GLY A 79 7.25 -4.45 4.37
N ARG A 80 6.10 -3.82 4.34
CA ARG A 80 5.24 -3.69 5.51
C ARG A 80 4.26 -4.85 5.55
N VAL A 81 4.19 -5.54 6.67
CA VAL A 81 3.16 -6.56 6.90
C VAL A 81 1.79 -5.88 6.90
N GLU A 82 0.96 -6.21 5.90
CA GLU A 82 -0.37 -5.63 5.72
C GLU A 82 -1.36 -6.22 6.73
N ARG A 83 -1.30 -7.54 6.94
CA ARG A 83 -2.14 -8.29 7.88
C ARG A 83 -1.48 -9.59 8.32
N GLY A 84 -2.00 -10.16 9.39
CA GLY A 84 -1.58 -11.44 9.93
C GLY A 84 -0.24 -11.41 10.65
N VAL A 85 0.28 -12.58 10.84
CA VAL A 85 1.57 -12.85 11.51
C VAL A 85 2.34 -13.88 10.69
N VAL A 86 3.65 -13.69 10.57
CA VAL A 86 4.56 -14.67 9.99
C VAL A 86 5.64 -15.03 11.01
N ASN A 87 5.95 -16.30 11.13
CA ASN A 87 6.97 -16.80 12.05
C ASN A 87 8.22 -17.26 11.28
N LYS A 88 9.34 -17.23 11.96
CA LYS A 88 10.56 -17.89 11.48
C LYS A 88 10.28 -19.37 11.23
N MET A 89 10.84 -19.91 10.14
CA MET A 89 10.66 -21.28 9.65
C MET A 89 9.25 -21.63 9.12
N GLU A 90 8.41 -20.66 8.95
CA GLU A 90 7.08 -20.82 8.35
C GLU A 90 7.15 -20.91 6.82
N GLU A 91 6.32 -21.77 6.22
CA GLU A 91 6.13 -21.84 4.76
C GLU A 91 5.24 -20.67 4.30
N VAL A 92 5.65 -20.03 3.23
CA VAL A 92 4.92 -18.92 2.59
C VAL A 92 4.90 -19.10 1.07
N GLU A 93 4.02 -18.37 0.40
CA GLU A 93 3.95 -18.26 -1.06
C GLU A 93 4.28 -16.84 -1.51
N ILE A 94 4.99 -16.76 -2.63
CA ILE A 94 5.21 -15.52 -3.38
C ILE A 94 4.21 -15.50 -4.52
N VAL A 95 3.32 -14.51 -4.55
CA VAL A 95 2.14 -14.49 -5.43
C VAL A 95 2.10 -13.20 -6.25
N GLY A 96 1.68 -13.34 -7.52
CA GLY A 96 1.50 -12.23 -8.46
C GLY A 96 2.66 -12.06 -9.44
N ILE A 97 2.40 -11.45 -10.58
CA ILE A 97 3.33 -11.14 -11.68
C ILE A 97 3.88 -12.38 -12.36
N ARG A 98 4.39 -13.33 -11.60
CA ARG A 98 4.97 -14.60 -12.05
C ARG A 98 4.20 -15.79 -11.46
N ASP A 99 4.59 -16.99 -11.86
CA ASP A 99 4.05 -18.23 -11.28
C ASP A 99 4.25 -18.24 -9.76
N THR A 100 3.23 -18.66 -9.04
CA THR A 100 3.27 -18.74 -7.58
C THR A 100 4.36 -19.71 -7.13
N GLN A 101 5.22 -19.26 -6.23
CA GLN A 101 6.35 -20.01 -5.72
C GLN A 101 6.26 -20.19 -4.20
N LYS A 102 6.43 -21.43 -3.73
CA LYS A 102 6.54 -21.74 -2.29
C LYS A 102 7.97 -21.56 -1.81
N THR A 103 8.12 -21.05 -0.59
CA THR A 103 9.39 -20.91 0.08
C THR A 103 9.23 -20.95 1.59
N THR A 104 10.33 -20.91 2.32
CA THR A 104 10.35 -20.86 3.79
C THR A 104 11.03 -19.59 4.25
N VAL A 105 10.45 -18.93 5.23
CA VAL A 105 11.04 -17.80 5.96
C VAL A 105 12.17 -18.33 6.85
N THR A 106 13.42 -17.97 6.59
CA THR A 106 14.55 -18.43 7.41
C THR A 106 14.91 -17.46 8.53
N ASP A 107 14.75 -16.17 8.28
CA ASP A 107 14.95 -15.12 9.27
C ASP A 107 14.01 -13.94 9.01
N ILE A 108 13.72 -13.17 10.06
CA ILE A 108 12.96 -11.93 10.01
C ILE A 108 13.80 -10.86 10.71
N GLU A 109 13.98 -9.71 10.08
CA GLU A 109 14.78 -8.61 10.63
C GLU A 109 14.00 -7.30 10.59
N MET A 110 14.06 -6.54 11.67
CA MET A 110 13.53 -5.18 11.78
C MET A 110 14.54 -4.31 12.53
N PHE A 111 14.92 -3.15 11.94
CA PHE A 111 15.92 -2.24 12.55
C PHE A 111 17.22 -2.92 13.00
N ARG A 112 17.75 -3.83 12.18
CA ARG A 112 18.97 -4.63 12.46
C ARG A 112 18.83 -5.57 13.67
N LYS A 113 17.61 -5.92 14.06
CA LYS A 113 17.33 -6.91 15.09
C LYS A 113 16.61 -8.10 14.48
N LEU A 114 17.10 -9.30 14.79
CA LEU A 114 16.41 -10.54 14.41
C LEU A 114 15.16 -10.71 15.28
N LEU A 115 14.08 -11.11 14.65
CA LEU A 115 12.79 -11.37 15.29
C LEU A 115 12.39 -12.82 15.07
N ASP A 116 11.67 -13.39 16.03
CA ASP A 116 11.05 -14.71 15.87
C ASP A 116 9.78 -14.66 15.02
N ARG A 117 9.12 -13.50 15.00
CA ARG A 117 7.92 -13.25 14.20
C ARG A 117 7.84 -11.80 13.73
N GLY A 118 7.13 -11.58 12.59
CA GLY A 118 6.67 -10.28 12.12
C GLY A 118 5.15 -10.22 12.12
N GLU A 119 4.56 -9.10 12.48
CA GLU A 119 3.10 -8.94 12.59
C GLU A 119 2.59 -7.70 11.87
N ALA A 120 1.28 -7.67 11.61
CA ALA A 120 0.61 -6.56 10.91
C ALA A 120 1.09 -5.19 11.42
N GLY A 121 1.50 -4.33 10.49
CA GLY A 121 2.05 -2.99 10.77
C GLY A 121 3.57 -2.92 10.87
N ASP A 122 4.28 -4.04 11.01
CA ASP A 122 5.74 -4.05 11.06
C ASP A 122 6.35 -3.88 9.66
N ASN A 123 7.42 -3.08 9.57
CA ASN A 123 8.28 -3.05 8.39
C ASN A 123 9.43 -4.03 8.61
N VAL A 124 9.45 -5.10 7.84
CA VAL A 124 10.42 -6.19 8.03
C VAL A 124 11.16 -6.55 6.75
N GLY A 125 12.36 -7.07 6.91
CA GLY A 125 13.07 -7.84 5.90
C GLY A 125 12.91 -9.33 6.19
N ILE A 126 12.39 -10.07 5.23
CA ILE A 126 12.18 -11.52 5.31
C ILE A 126 13.22 -12.22 4.46
N LEU A 127 14.06 -13.06 5.08
CA LEU A 127 15.02 -13.90 4.40
C LEU A 127 14.34 -15.18 3.92
N LEU A 128 14.43 -15.44 2.61
CA LEU A 128 13.73 -16.53 1.93
C LEU A 128 14.70 -17.65 1.52
N ARG A 129 14.30 -18.90 1.74
CA ARG A 129 15.09 -20.09 1.40
C ARG A 129 15.00 -20.43 -0.07
N GLY A 130 16.16 -20.57 -0.74
CA GLY A 130 16.22 -21.13 -2.09
C GLY A 130 15.62 -20.27 -3.19
N VAL A 131 15.29 -19.02 -2.89
CA VAL A 131 14.77 -18.03 -3.85
C VAL A 131 15.92 -17.13 -4.27
N LYS A 132 16.09 -16.92 -5.57
CA LYS A 132 17.07 -15.98 -6.10
C LYS A 132 16.44 -14.60 -6.25
N LYS A 133 17.29 -13.56 -6.24
CA LYS A 133 16.82 -12.18 -6.41
C LYS A 133 16.06 -11.96 -7.72
N GLU A 134 16.50 -12.60 -8.80
CA GLU A 134 15.89 -12.52 -10.12
C GLU A 134 14.53 -13.22 -10.25
N ASP A 135 14.17 -14.08 -9.27
CA ASP A 135 12.90 -14.84 -9.29
C ASP A 135 11.76 -14.05 -8.64
N ILE A 136 12.07 -13.02 -7.87
CA ILE A 136 11.09 -12.18 -7.17
C ILE A 136 11.31 -10.70 -7.47
N GLU A 137 10.22 -9.93 -7.39
CA GLU A 137 10.25 -8.51 -7.68
C GLU A 137 9.24 -7.71 -6.87
N ARG A 138 9.46 -6.40 -6.79
CA ARG A 138 8.50 -5.45 -6.23
C ARG A 138 7.14 -5.61 -6.89
N GLY A 139 6.07 -5.59 -6.08
CA GLY A 139 4.71 -5.71 -6.55
C GLY A 139 4.10 -7.09 -6.38
N GLN A 140 4.91 -8.13 -6.21
CA GLN A 140 4.44 -9.42 -5.69
C GLN A 140 4.11 -9.30 -4.20
N VAL A 141 3.42 -10.27 -3.65
CA VAL A 141 3.17 -10.38 -2.21
C VAL A 141 3.76 -11.68 -1.66
N ILE A 142 4.20 -11.66 -0.41
CA ILE A 142 4.45 -12.86 0.37
C ILE A 142 3.23 -13.09 1.24
N ALA A 143 2.65 -14.27 1.16
CA ALA A 143 1.40 -14.59 1.83
C ALA A 143 1.42 -16.00 2.43
N LYS A 144 0.49 -16.27 3.34
CA LYS A 144 0.21 -17.62 3.81
C LYS A 144 -0.23 -18.49 2.62
N PRO A 145 0.25 -19.75 2.52
CA PRO A 145 -0.08 -20.60 1.39
C PRO A 145 -1.58 -20.73 1.15
N GLY A 146 -2.00 -20.47 -0.11
CA GLY A 146 -3.38 -20.57 -0.56
C GLY A 146 -4.32 -19.48 -0.07
N SER A 147 -3.83 -18.43 0.62
CA SER A 147 -4.69 -17.36 1.16
C SER A 147 -5.03 -16.27 0.14
N ILE A 148 -4.27 -16.16 -0.94
CA ILE A 148 -4.49 -15.21 -2.03
C ILE A 148 -4.01 -15.82 -3.35
N THR A 149 -4.66 -15.44 -4.45
CA THR A 149 -4.35 -15.93 -5.81
C THR A 149 -4.07 -14.77 -6.76
N PRO A 150 -3.30 -15.00 -7.85
CA PRO A 150 -3.08 -13.99 -8.87
C PRO A 150 -4.25 -13.94 -9.85
N HIS A 151 -4.69 -12.73 -10.22
CA HIS A 151 -5.79 -12.49 -11.15
C HIS A 151 -5.48 -11.36 -12.12
N GLN A 152 -6.11 -11.38 -13.30
CA GLN A 152 -5.98 -10.34 -14.33
C GLN A 152 -7.30 -9.62 -14.59
N LYS A 153 -8.43 -10.33 -14.48
CA LYS A 153 -9.74 -9.80 -14.86
C LYS A 153 -10.64 -9.59 -13.66
N PHE A 154 -11.19 -8.41 -13.57
CA PHE A 154 -12.09 -8.06 -12.49
C PHE A 154 -13.08 -6.97 -12.88
N THR A 155 -14.19 -6.89 -12.15
CA THR A 155 -15.06 -5.72 -12.14
C THR A 155 -14.66 -4.79 -10.99
N SER A 156 -14.84 -3.51 -11.21
CA SER A 156 -14.45 -2.48 -10.24
C SER A 156 -15.48 -1.37 -10.15
N GLU A 157 -15.60 -0.80 -8.97
CA GLU A 157 -16.29 0.46 -8.73
C GLU A 157 -15.24 1.56 -8.66
N VAL A 158 -15.36 2.56 -9.51
CA VAL A 158 -14.35 3.61 -9.70
C VAL A 158 -14.99 4.98 -9.62
N TYR A 159 -14.36 5.87 -8.88
CA TYR A 159 -14.57 7.30 -8.96
C TYR A 159 -13.49 7.94 -9.84
N VAL A 160 -13.90 8.67 -10.86
CA VAL A 160 -13.01 9.38 -11.78
C VAL A 160 -12.82 10.80 -11.26
N LEU A 161 -11.60 11.14 -10.89
CA LEU A 161 -11.27 12.46 -10.33
C LEU A 161 -11.61 13.58 -11.33
N SER A 162 -12.27 14.61 -10.85
CA SER A 162 -12.56 15.82 -11.60
C SER A 162 -11.29 16.65 -11.85
N LYS A 163 -11.40 17.63 -12.74
CA LYS A 163 -10.30 18.57 -13.02
C LYS A 163 -9.87 19.34 -11.77
N ASP A 164 -10.81 19.75 -10.94
CA ASP A 164 -10.53 20.54 -9.72
C ASP A 164 -9.84 19.71 -8.63
N GLU A 165 -10.00 18.39 -8.67
CA GLU A 165 -9.29 17.42 -7.84
C GLU A 165 -7.93 17.01 -8.42
N GLY A 166 -7.47 17.66 -9.50
CA GLY A 166 -6.21 17.36 -10.18
C GLY A 166 -6.29 16.16 -11.15
N GLY A 167 -7.49 15.66 -11.41
CA GLY A 167 -7.75 14.55 -12.33
C GLY A 167 -7.77 14.95 -13.81
N ARG A 168 -8.57 14.23 -14.60
CA ARG A 168 -8.75 14.47 -16.03
C ARG A 168 -9.67 15.67 -16.27
N HIS A 169 -9.57 16.27 -17.46
CA HIS A 169 -10.49 17.27 -17.98
C HIS A 169 -11.23 16.81 -19.26
N THR A 170 -10.94 15.58 -19.71
CA THR A 170 -11.57 14.96 -20.88
C THR A 170 -12.14 13.59 -20.50
N PRO A 171 -13.24 13.15 -21.14
CA PRO A 171 -13.78 11.82 -20.94
C PRO A 171 -12.82 10.73 -21.44
N PHE A 172 -13.07 9.49 -21.02
CA PHE A 172 -12.46 8.32 -21.63
C PHE A 172 -13.53 7.33 -22.09
N PHE A 173 -13.12 6.41 -22.96
CA PHE A 173 -13.99 5.45 -23.65
C PHE A 173 -13.52 4.02 -23.36
N SER A 174 -14.30 3.02 -23.75
CA SER A 174 -13.83 1.62 -23.75
C SER A 174 -12.50 1.50 -24.50
N ASN A 175 -11.66 0.55 -24.07
CA ASN A 175 -10.29 0.35 -24.52
C ASN A 175 -9.27 1.43 -24.05
N TYR A 176 -9.64 2.30 -23.14
CA TYR A 176 -8.68 3.15 -22.45
C TYR A 176 -7.71 2.29 -21.63
N ARG A 177 -6.42 2.61 -21.68
CA ARG A 177 -5.34 1.79 -21.12
C ARG A 177 -4.44 2.58 -20.16
N PRO A 178 -4.93 2.92 -18.96
CA PRO A 178 -4.13 3.56 -17.92
C PRO A 178 -3.29 2.56 -17.13
N GLN A 179 -2.53 3.08 -16.15
CA GLN A 179 -1.85 2.27 -15.14
C GLN A 179 -2.74 2.14 -13.89
N PHE A 180 -2.82 0.91 -13.39
CA PHE A 180 -3.52 0.54 -12.16
C PHE A 180 -2.49 0.30 -11.07
N TYR A 181 -2.58 1.04 -9.98
CA TYR A 181 -1.67 0.95 -8.85
C TYR A 181 -2.31 0.15 -7.72
N PHE A 182 -1.82 -1.06 -7.52
CA PHE A 182 -2.22 -1.96 -6.44
C PHE A 182 -1.05 -2.13 -5.48
N ARG A 183 -1.25 -1.89 -4.19
CA ARG A 183 -0.17 -2.03 -3.20
C ARG A 183 1.13 -1.37 -3.66
N THR A 184 2.14 -2.17 -4.00
CA THR A 184 3.48 -1.71 -4.39
C THR A 184 3.77 -1.82 -5.89
N THR A 185 2.79 -2.26 -6.70
CA THR A 185 2.95 -2.42 -8.16
C THR A 185 2.05 -1.49 -8.96
N ASP A 186 2.48 -1.23 -10.18
CA ASP A 186 1.67 -0.62 -11.22
C ASP A 186 1.60 -1.53 -12.44
N VAL A 187 0.39 -1.74 -12.95
CA VAL A 187 0.15 -2.61 -14.11
C VAL A 187 -0.77 -1.90 -15.08
N THR A 188 -0.43 -1.94 -16.37
CA THR A 188 -1.32 -1.45 -17.43
C THR A 188 -2.54 -2.37 -17.52
N GLY A 189 -3.72 -1.79 -17.58
CA GLY A 189 -4.98 -2.52 -17.78
C GLY A 189 -5.83 -1.88 -18.85
N THR A 190 -6.61 -2.69 -19.54
CA THR A 190 -7.61 -2.23 -20.51
C THR A 190 -8.97 -2.15 -19.85
N ILE A 191 -9.63 -1.00 -19.97
CA ILE A 191 -10.96 -0.77 -19.43
C ILE A 191 -12.02 -1.14 -20.46
N LYS A 192 -13.05 -1.85 -20.02
CA LYS A 192 -14.27 -2.10 -20.76
C LYS A 192 -15.44 -1.52 -19.98
N LEU A 193 -16.13 -0.57 -20.60
CA LEU A 193 -17.33 0.04 -20.03
C LEU A 193 -18.55 -0.88 -20.18
N PRO A 194 -19.52 -0.81 -19.27
CA PRO A 194 -20.73 -1.61 -19.37
C PRO A 194 -21.57 -1.23 -20.60
N ASP A 195 -22.42 -2.14 -21.03
CA ASP A 195 -23.30 -1.94 -22.18
C ASP A 195 -24.18 -0.68 -21.98
N GLY A 196 -24.25 0.16 -23.02
CA GLY A 196 -25.00 1.42 -23.00
C GLY A 196 -24.22 2.62 -22.43
N VAL A 197 -23.02 2.43 -21.92
CA VAL A 197 -22.13 3.52 -21.48
C VAL A 197 -21.07 3.77 -22.56
N GLU A 198 -21.23 4.86 -23.30
CA GLU A 198 -20.29 5.20 -24.38
C GLU A 198 -19.00 5.81 -23.84
N MET A 199 -19.09 6.66 -22.80
CA MET A 199 -17.98 7.38 -22.20
C MET A 199 -18.17 7.59 -20.70
N VAL A 200 -17.10 7.90 -20.00
CA VAL A 200 -17.08 8.29 -18.58
C VAL A 200 -16.46 9.67 -18.46
N MET A 201 -17.17 10.56 -17.75
CA MET A 201 -16.72 11.93 -17.52
C MET A 201 -15.92 12.06 -16.22
N PRO A 202 -14.99 13.03 -16.12
CA PRO A 202 -14.43 13.43 -14.85
C PRO A 202 -15.52 13.80 -13.84
N GLY A 203 -15.43 13.24 -12.62
CA GLY A 203 -16.46 13.38 -11.57
C GLY A 203 -17.48 12.23 -11.50
N ASP A 204 -17.47 11.32 -12.47
CA ASP A 204 -18.41 10.19 -12.48
C ASP A 204 -17.97 9.04 -11.55
N ASN A 205 -18.98 8.33 -11.05
CA ASN A 205 -18.82 6.98 -10.48
C ASN A 205 -19.25 5.95 -11.52
N VAL A 206 -18.41 4.95 -11.77
CA VAL A 206 -18.68 3.94 -12.79
C VAL A 206 -18.29 2.55 -12.31
N THR A 207 -19.10 1.55 -12.66
CA THR A 207 -18.70 0.16 -12.58
C THR A 207 -18.13 -0.26 -13.95
N MET A 208 -16.94 -0.82 -13.97
CA MET A 208 -16.27 -1.22 -15.22
C MET A 208 -15.50 -2.51 -15.07
N GLU A 209 -15.33 -3.23 -16.18
CA GLU A 209 -14.43 -4.36 -16.27
C GLU A 209 -13.01 -3.88 -16.58
N VAL A 210 -12.03 -4.54 -15.98
CA VAL A 210 -10.60 -4.28 -16.20
C VAL A 210 -9.91 -5.60 -16.54
N ASP A 211 -9.07 -5.56 -17.57
CA ASP A 211 -8.19 -6.66 -17.98
C ASP A 211 -6.73 -6.19 -17.91
N LEU A 212 -6.00 -6.66 -16.90
CA LEU A 212 -4.59 -6.31 -16.69
C LEU A 212 -3.68 -7.09 -17.62
N ILE A 213 -2.58 -6.50 -18.05
CA ILE A 213 -1.58 -7.20 -18.90
C ILE A 213 -0.78 -8.25 -18.14
N THR A 214 -0.80 -8.22 -16.80
CA THR A 214 -0.03 -9.11 -15.92
C THR A 214 -0.89 -9.47 -14.70
N PRO A 215 -0.93 -10.76 -14.29
CA PRO A 215 -1.67 -11.15 -13.09
C PRO A 215 -1.03 -10.57 -11.83
N ILE A 216 -1.85 -10.09 -10.90
CA ILE A 216 -1.40 -9.58 -9.60
C ILE A 216 -2.12 -10.31 -8.47
N ALA A 217 -1.50 -10.37 -7.31
CA ALA A 217 -2.16 -10.87 -6.10
C ALA A 217 -3.37 -10.01 -5.76
N MET A 218 -4.58 -10.55 -5.96
CA MET A 218 -5.83 -9.81 -5.90
C MET A 218 -6.85 -10.51 -5.02
N GLU A 219 -7.69 -9.70 -4.38
CA GLU A 219 -8.86 -10.12 -3.63
C GLU A 219 -9.97 -9.08 -3.77
N LYS A 220 -11.21 -9.47 -3.48
CA LYS A 220 -12.34 -8.54 -3.46
C LYS A 220 -12.09 -7.42 -2.46
N THR A 221 -12.62 -6.25 -2.74
CA THR A 221 -12.54 -5.01 -1.94
C THR A 221 -11.18 -4.33 -1.92
N ILE A 222 -10.11 -4.94 -2.48
CA ILE A 222 -8.81 -4.25 -2.56
C ILE A 222 -8.96 -2.93 -3.33
N ARG A 223 -8.36 -1.88 -2.79
CA ARG A 223 -8.36 -0.56 -3.40
C ARG A 223 -7.20 -0.39 -4.37
N PHE A 224 -7.42 0.44 -5.37
CA PHE A 224 -6.40 0.82 -6.33
C PHE A 224 -6.56 2.28 -6.78
N ALA A 225 -5.48 2.84 -7.28
CA ALA A 225 -5.49 4.12 -7.98
C ALA A 225 -5.30 3.91 -9.48
N ILE A 226 -5.93 4.76 -10.28
CA ILE A 226 -5.72 4.82 -11.73
C ILE A 226 -4.86 6.03 -12.01
N ARG A 227 -3.77 5.85 -12.77
CA ARG A 227 -2.86 6.93 -13.10
C ARG A 227 -2.57 7.00 -14.59
N GLU A 228 -2.37 8.22 -15.06
CA GLU A 228 -1.99 8.55 -16.41
C GLU A 228 -0.90 9.63 -16.39
N GLY A 229 0.24 9.37 -17.03
CA GLY A 229 1.33 10.34 -17.10
C GLY A 229 1.80 10.85 -15.72
N GLY A 230 1.78 10.00 -14.68
CA GLY A 230 2.19 10.38 -13.32
C GLY A 230 1.09 11.04 -12.48
N ARG A 231 -0.10 11.34 -13.03
CA ARG A 231 -1.25 11.91 -12.32
C ARG A 231 -2.24 10.84 -11.93
N THR A 232 -2.78 10.91 -10.73
CA THR A 232 -3.93 10.09 -10.33
C THR A 232 -5.18 10.66 -10.98
N VAL A 233 -5.87 9.84 -11.77
CA VAL A 233 -7.07 10.23 -12.53
C VAL A 233 -8.31 9.51 -12.04
N GLY A 234 -8.17 8.55 -11.14
CA GLY A 234 -9.28 7.84 -10.53
C GLY A 234 -8.83 6.99 -9.37
N ALA A 235 -9.77 6.57 -8.56
CA ALA A 235 -9.59 5.63 -7.47
C ALA A 235 -10.77 4.65 -7.45
N GLY A 236 -10.49 3.40 -7.14
CA GLY A 236 -11.52 2.36 -7.14
C GLY A 236 -11.22 1.23 -6.20
N ARG A 237 -12.15 0.29 -6.19
CA ARG A 237 -12.01 -1.00 -5.49
C ARG A 237 -12.45 -2.15 -6.41
N VAL A 238 -11.85 -3.31 -6.21
CA VAL A 238 -12.28 -4.54 -6.88
C VAL A 238 -13.64 -4.96 -6.33
N ALA A 239 -14.64 -5.10 -7.18
CA ALA A 239 -15.96 -5.58 -6.82
C ALA A 239 -16.03 -7.12 -6.91
N ASP A 240 -15.68 -7.67 -8.07
CA ASP A 240 -15.65 -9.10 -8.33
C ASP A 240 -14.45 -9.49 -9.21
N ILE A 241 -13.97 -10.72 -9.02
CA ILE A 241 -12.91 -11.34 -9.82
C ILE A 241 -13.58 -12.20 -10.90
N LEU A 242 -13.08 -12.15 -12.15
CA LEU A 242 -13.72 -12.74 -13.31
C LEU A 242 -12.95 -13.95 -13.91
N ASP A 243 -11.71 -14.20 -13.50
CA ASP A 243 -10.84 -15.32 -13.95
C ASP A 243 -10.46 -16.29 -12.83
#